data_5fd05baf17b182226c7ab4ebb38bfb3f
#
_entry.id   5fd05baf17b182226c7ab4ebb38bfb3f
#
_cell.length_a   1.000
_cell.length_b   1.000
_cell.length_c   1.000
_cell.angle_alpha   90.00
_cell.angle_beta   90.00
_cell.angle_gamma   90.00
#
_symmetry.space_group_name_H-M   'P 1'
#
loop_
_entity.id
_entity.type
_entity.pdbx_description
1 polymer ?
#
loop_
_entity_poly.entity_id
_entity_poly.type
_entity_poly.pdbx_seq_one_letter_code
_entity_poly.pdbx_strand_id
1 'polypeptide(L)'
;ILNPYHLDYFRDATGLAIQGETLWFTRHNSVYGVDNPLIHPWHTPPHVDRSFTPEATAARISVENAAAPGTPKGVASHAVLSLPPPTPLLFTQLPYGADGIAIWDTTVYVSCQKSGHILVYDAATRQLITRFQSPGVGVERLTIRDEELWVVDSLEQTVYCVDRATGDIQFSLLTPFPNPTGIAFTTHPGGGQGLLYISYANEEAYIRDNPNADDPRELAVRDRTVIHPLHFQYQPNSSHTLSTGYRLEMSYVEELSALDAVCLTNVEWRIALPSDTPRQRVLQVDPIGLPFTEEEQNGQRVAVFRFNALTPHEGRLFGWKAVMEVWSIKYHFHPGQVTGELEKIAGETADFNDYLLDDGTLAMDTATIKAAAQRAVGTETNILRKMLKIRNFVYDRLSYGIKPRIDTPDVVLERGIGSCGEYVGLLLALSRLNGIPCRTVGRYKCPPTPDYQLIPLQPDYNHVWLEFYLPGIGWMPMESNPDDILEQGPYPSRFFMGLCWYHIEIGKGIPFERVKTNDMLLKELPMDISIGDLALNHVRFMILDELAPIQNPPVFEEKFNYCPD
;
A
#
# COMPACT_ATOMS: atom_id res chain seq x y z
N ILE A 1 -3.25 -14.81 -25.13
CA ILE A 1 -4.19 -15.57 -25.98
C ILE A 1 -4.31 -16.94 -25.35
N LEU A 2 -5.43 -17.22 -24.71
CA LEU A 2 -5.72 -18.54 -24.17
C LEU A 2 -5.93 -19.51 -25.33
N ASN A 3 -5.11 -20.57 -25.41
CA ASN A 3 -5.35 -21.66 -26.34
C ASN A 3 -6.53 -22.48 -25.80
N PRO A 4 -7.70 -22.51 -26.48
CA PRO A 4 -8.89 -23.20 -25.99
C PRO A 4 -8.71 -24.71 -25.80
N TYR A 5 -7.67 -25.31 -26.41
CA TYR A 5 -7.40 -26.74 -26.30
C TYR A 5 -6.67 -27.16 -25.00
N HIS A 6 -6.21 -26.20 -24.19
CA HIS A 6 -5.43 -26.49 -22.98
C HIS A 6 -6.02 -25.87 -21.71
N LEU A 7 -7.23 -25.33 -21.77
CA LEU A 7 -7.89 -24.71 -20.60
C LEU A 7 -7.96 -25.64 -19.38
N ASP A 8 -8.20 -26.93 -19.60
CA ASP A 8 -8.34 -27.89 -18.49
C ASP A 8 -7.04 -28.14 -17.73
N TYR A 9 -5.87 -28.00 -18.37
CA TYR A 9 -4.59 -28.17 -17.67
C TYR A 9 -4.25 -27.00 -16.78
N PHE A 10 -4.64 -25.79 -17.18
CA PHE A 10 -4.33 -24.56 -16.48
C PHE A 10 -5.50 -24.04 -15.64
N ARG A 11 -6.60 -24.75 -15.64
CA ARG A 11 -7.76 -24.43 -14.84
C ARG A 11 -7.39 -24.48 -13.39
N ASP A 12 -7.27 -23.77 -12.54
CA ASP A 12 -6.77 -23.78 -11.16
C ASP A 12 -5.22 -23.69 -11.06
N ALA A 13 -4.52 -23.31 -12.15
CA ALA A 13 -3.09 -23.03 -12.06
C ALA A 13 -2.87 -21.75 -11.24
N THR A 14 -2.02 -21.87 -10.22
CA THR A 14 -1.71 -20.78 -9.32
C THR A 14 -0.43 -20.03 -9.70
N GLY A 15 0.54 -20.65 -10.36
CA GLY A 15 1.78 -20.04 -10.83
C GLY A 15 2.18 -20.53 -12.20
N LEU A 16 2.87 -19.67 -12.96
CA LEU A 16 3.39 -19.98 -14.30
C LEU A 16 4.81 -19.46 -14.44
N ALA A 17 5.68 -20.28 -15.05
CA ALA A 17 7.03 -19.90 -15.46
C ALA A 17 7.39 -20.57 -16.79
N ILE A 18 8.23 -19.91 -17.58
CA ILE A 18 8.71 -20.44 -18.86
C ILE A 18 10.21 -20.55 -18.81
N GLN A 19 10.73 -21.72 -19.20
CA GLN A 19 12.15 -21.96 -19.36
C GLN A 19 12.40 -22.72 -20.67
N GLY A 20 13.02 -22.06 -21.63
CA GLY A 20 13.24 -22.65 -22.95
C GLY A 20 11.92 -23.10 -23.58
N GLU A 21 11.84 -24.39 -23.90
CA GLU A 21 10.67 -25.03 -24.50
C GLU A 21 9.69 -25.62 -23.46
N THR A 22 9.92 -25.43 -22.17
CA THR A 22 9.07 -25.96 -21.10
C THR A 22 8.27 -24.84 -20.43
N LEU A 23 6.96 -25.06 -20.35
CA LEU A 23 6.06 -24.27 -19.51
C LEU A 23 5.87 -25.00 -18.18
N TRP A 24 6.21 -24.33 -17.10
CA TRP A 24 6.05 -24.82 -15.75
C TRP A 24 4.85 -24.17 -15.10
N PHE A 25 4.08 -24.94 -14.34
CA PHE A 25 2.95 -24.41 -13.59
C PHE A 25 2.73 -25.13 -12.28
N THR A 26 2.14 -24.40 -11.33
CA THR A 26 1.65 -24.95 -10.06
C THR A 26 0.15 -25.12 -10.12
N ARG A 27 -0.36 -26.20 -9.55
CA ARG A 27 -1.78 -26.46 -9.38
C ARG A 27 -2.01 -27.24 -8.09
N HIS A 28 -2.86 -26.74 -7.21
CA HIS A 28 -3.04 -27.30 -5.88
C HIS A 28 -1.69 -27.40 -5.14
N ASN A 29 -1.31 -28.60 -4.72
CA ASN A 29 -0.04 -28.85 -4.05
C ASN A 29 1.06 -29.43 -4.98
N SER A 30 0.93 -29.29 -6.27
CA SER A 30 1.79 -29.95 -7.24
C SER A 30 2.41 -28.98 -8.24
N VAL A 31 3.62 -29.31 -8.68
CA VAL A 31 4.36 -28.62 -9.74
C VAL A 31 4.43 -29.51 -10.96
N TYR A 32 4.15 -28.96 -12.12
CA TYR A 32 4.14 -29.64 -13.40
C TYR A 32 5.01 -28.92 -14.42
N GLY A 33 5.63 -29.70 -15.31
CA GLY A 33 6.25 -29.22 -16.55
C GLY A 33 5.48 -29.77 -17.75
N VAL A 34 5.36 -28.97 -18.80
CA VAL A 34 4.77 -29.38 -20.08
C VAL A 34 5.51 -28.70 -21.22
N ASP A 35 5.61 -29.38 -22.38
CA ASP A 35 6.19 -28.77 -23.57
C ASP A 35 5.41 -27.47 -23.89
N ASN A 36 6.15 -26.38 -24.09
CA ASN A 36 5.56 -25.08 -24.23
C ASN A 36 4.69 -24.98 -25.51
N PRO A 37 3.37 -24.93 -25.36
CA PRO A 37 2.46 -24.88 -26.50
C PRO A 37 2.54 -23.58 -27.30
N LEU A 38 3.24 -22.55 -26.76
CA LEU A 38 3.43 -21.25 -27.43
C LEU A 38 4.61 -21.26 -28.41
N ILE A 39 5.53 -22.19 -28.26
CA ILE A 39 6.76 -22.28 -29.10
C ILE A 39 6.58 -23.24 -30.26
N HIS A 40 5.79 -24.31 -30.11
CA HIS A 40 5.51 -25.19 -31.23
C HIS A 40 4.64 -24.48 -32.27
N PRO A 41 5.01 -24.52 -33.59
CA PRO A 41 4.28 -23.86 -34.67
C PRO A 41 2.99 -24.61 -35.00
N TRP A 42 2.18 -24.86 -33.98
CA TRP A 42 0.91 -25.58 -34.11
C TRP A 42 -0.13 -24.82 -34.92
N HIS A 43 0.05 -23.52 -35.05
CA HIS A 43 -0.73 -22.69 -35.95
C HIS A 43 0.00 -21.38 -36.20
N THR A 44 0.61 -21.23 -37.37
CA THR A 44 0.47 -19.98 -38.07
C THR A 44 -1.03 -19.88 -38.35
N PRO A 45 -1.80 -19.01 -37.70
CA PRO A 45 -3.18 -18.78 -38.15
C PRO A 45 -3.07 -18.34 -39.61
N PRO A 46 -3.91 -18.85 -40.51
CA PRO A 46 -3.98 -18.32 -41.88
C PRO A 46 -4.12 -16.81 -41.71
N HIS A 47 -3.36 -16.03 -42.44
CA HIS A 47 -3.29 -14.58 -42.39
C HIS A 47 -4.60 -13.96 -41.92
N VAL A 48 -4.64 -13.55 -40.66
CA VAL A 48 -5.76 -12.76 -40.14
C VAL A 48 -5.50 -11.36 -40.67
N ASP A 49 -6.25 -11.02 -41.70
CA ASP A 49 -6.35 -9.66 -42.21
C ASP A 49 -6.70 -8.71 -41.03
N ARG A 50 -5.84 -7.74 -40.77
CA ARG A 50 -5.94 -6.84 -39.62
C ARG A 50 -7.06 -5.80 -39.74
N SER A 51 -8.07 -6.00 -40.61
CA SER A 51 -9.22 -5.14 -40.75
C SER A 51 -10.45 -5.73 -40.05
N PHE A 52 -10.37 -5.98 -38.73
CA PHE A 52 -11.56 -6.33 -37.96
C PHE A 52 -12.27 -5.06 -37.46
N THR A 53 -13.38 -4.72 -38.10
CA THR A 53 -14.40 -3.86 -37.52
C THR A 53 -15.47 -4.73 -36.83
N PRO A 54 -16.11 -4.26 -35.72
CA PRO A 54 -17.09 -5.04 -34.96
C PRO A 54 -18.31 -5.54 -35.80
N GLU A 55 -18.58 -4.91 -36.94
CA GLU A 55 -19.67 -5.29 -37.83
C GLU A 55 -19.41 -6.57 -38.65
N ALA A 56 -18.14 -6.95 -38.85
CA ALA A 56 -17.81 -8.16 -39.62
C ALA A 56 -18.05 -9.46 -38.84
N THR A 57 -18.14 -9.39 -37.49
CA THR A 57 -18.34 -10.57 -36.64
C THR A 57 -19.82 -11.01 -36.62
N ALA A 58 -20.76 -10.07 -36.72
CA ALA A 58 -22.19 -10.38 -36.73
C ALA A 58 -22.66 -11.03 -38.04
N ALA A 59 -22.00 -10.73 -39.17
CA ALA A 59 -22.34 -11.30 -40.47
C ALA A 59 -21.88 -12.74 -40.68
N ARG A 60 -20.89 -13.21 -39.91
CA ARG A 60 -20.34 -14.58 -40.04
C ARG A 60 -21.13 -15.65 -39.29
N ILE A 61 -21.85 -15.29 -38.26
CA ILE A 61 -22.66 -16.23 -37.46
C ILE A 61 -23.97 -16.61 -38.16
N SER A 62 -24.41 -15.82 -39.14
CA SER A 62 -25.68 -16.05 -39.88
C SER A 62 -25.55 -16.91 -41.16
N VAL A 63 -24.32 -17.32 -41.56
CA VAL A 63 -24.10 -18.04 -42.83
C VAL A 63 -23.95 -19.56 -42.66
N GLU A 64 -23.79 -20.08 -41.45
CA GLU A 64 -23.59 -21.52 -41.24
C GLU A 64 -24.85 -22.38 -41.20
N ASN A 65 -26.06 -21.80 -41.36
CA ASN A 65 -27.32 -22.55 -41.31
C ASN A 65 -28.09 -22.63 -42.65
N ALA A 66 -27.45 -22.38 -43.81
CA ALA A 66 -28.09 -22.57 -45.12
C ALA A 66 -27.36 -23.63 -45.92
N ALA A 67 -27.77 -24.87 -45.76
CA ALA A 67 -27.34 -25.97 -46.63
C ALA A 67 -27.99 -25.85 -48.01
N ALA A 68 -27.21 -25.54 -49.04
CA ALA A 68 -27.61 -25.70 -50.45
C ALA A 68 -26.98 -26.97 -51.03
N PRO A 69 -27.72 -27.78 -51.78
CA PRO A 69 -27.19 -29.01 -52.38
C PRO A 69 -26.52 -28.73 -53.73
N GLY A 70 -25.26 -29.22 -53.87
CA GLY A 70 -24.62 -29.38 -55.15
C GLY A 70 -23.30 -28.64 -55.33
N THR A 71 -22.19 -29.23 -54.85
CA THR A 71 -20.84 -28.88 -55.29
C THR A 71 -19.97 -30.13 -55.53
N PRO A 72 -19.08 -30.11 -56.53
CA PRO A 72 -18.41 -31.32 -56.99
C PRO A 72 -17.30 -31.80 -56.07
N LYS A 73 -17.17 -33.12 -56.01
CA LYS A 73 -16.07 -33.85 -55.33
C LYS A 73 -14.72 -33.43 -55.91
N GLY A 74 -13.80 -32.99 -55.02
CA GLY A 74 -12.39 -32.92 -55.39
C GLY A 74 -11.60 -31.78 -54.74
N VAL A 75 -11.65 -31.66 -53.42
CA VAL A 75 -10.59 -30.99 -52.68
C VAL A 75 -10.15 -31.95 -51.58
N ALA A 76 -8.92 -32.44 -51.69
CA ALA A 76 -8.30 -33.23 -50.65
C ALA A 76 -8.33 -32.45 -49.35
N SER A 77 -9.12 -32.89 -48.38
CA SER A 77 -9.00 -32.43 -47.00
C SER A 77 -7.59 -32.81 -46.53
N HIS A 78 -6.71 -31.82 -46.42
CA HIS A 78 -5.54 -31.99 -45.61
C HIS A 78 -6.03 -32.31 -44.21
N ALA A 79 -5.99 -33.58 -43.84
CA ALA A 79 -6.13 -34.01 -42.48
C ALA A 79 -5.03 -33.30 -41.70
N VAL A 80 -5.38 -32.24 -40.99
CA VAL A 80 -4.54 -31.67 -39.96
C VAL A 80 -4.40 -32.79 -38.95
N LEU A 81 -3.27 -33.46 -38.94
CA LEU A 81 -2.86 -34.40 -37.90
C LEU A 81 -2.84 -33.57 -36.61
N SER A 82 -3.94 -33.57 -35.89
CA SER A 82 -3.97 -33.04 -34.53
C SER A 82 -3.15 -34.00 -33.67
N LEU A 83 -1.90 -33.65 -33.43
CA LEU A 83 -1.12 -34.31 -32.40
C LEU A 83 -1.88 -34.20 -31.08
N PRO A 84 -1.89 -35.23 -30.24
CA PRO A 84 -2.53 -35.12 -28.94
C PRO A 84 -1.89 -33.97 -28.16
N PRO A 85 -2.67 -33.24 -27.36
CA PRO A 85 -2.14 -32.16 -26.53
C PRO A 85 -1.01 -32.70 -25.64
N PRO A 86 0.09 -31.96 -25.46
CA PRO A 86 1.19 -32.37 -24.61
C PRO A 86 0.69 -32.66 -23.20
N THR A 87 1.08 -33.78 -22.63
CA THR A 87 0.64 -34.19 -21.28
C THR A 87 1.55 -33.59 -20.22
N PRO A 88 1.02 -32.85 -19.26
CA PRO A 88 1.81 -32.33 -18.16
C PRO A 88 2.48 -33.45 -17.34
N LEU A 89 3.78 -33.33 -17.11
CA LEU A 89 4.55 -34.25 -16.28
C LEU A 89 4.65 -33.68 -14.86
N LEU A 90 4.28 -34.48 -13.87
CA LEU A 90 4.46 -34.14 -12.47
C LEU A 90 5.96 -34.02 -12.16
N PHE A 91 6.36 -32.84 -11.67
CA PHE A 91 7.71 -32.58 -11.21
C PHE A 91 7.88 -32.95 -9.74
N THR A 92 7.09 -32.35 -8.87
CA THR A 92 7.11 -32.62 -7.42
C THR A 92 5.75 -32.31 -6.80
N GLN A 93 5.55 -32.82 -5.59
CA GLN A 93 4.38 -32.59 -4.79
C GLN A 93 4.77 -32.00 -3.44
N LEU A 94 4.11 -30.92 -3.03
CA LEU A 94 4.33 -30.21 -1.77
C LEU A 94 3.35 -30.70 -0.69
N PRO A 95 3.67 -30.50 0.59
CA PRO A 95 2.74 -30.84 1.67
C PRO A 95 1.51 -29.92 1.71
N TYR A 96 1.59 -28.71 1.12
CA TYR A 96 0.51 -27.73 1.04
C TYR A 96 0.42 -27.13 -0.35
N GLY A 97 -0.59 -26.27 -0.58
CA GLY A 97 -0.77 -25.59 -1.86
C GLY A 97 0.47 -24.83 -2.31
N ALA A 98 0.75 -24.88 -3.60
CA ALA A 98 1.80 -24.12 -4.26
C ALA A 98 1.18 -22.83 -4.83
N ASP A 99 1.74 -21.67 -4.51
CA ASP A 99 1.17 -20.38 -4.90
C ASP A 99 1.86 -19.77 -6.13
N GLY A 100 3.17 -19.83 -6.20
CA GLY A 100 3.97 -19.30 -7.30
C GLY A 100 5.16 -20.18 -7.66
N ILE A 101 5.70 -19.95 -8.87
CA ILE A 101 6.88 -20.67 -9.38
C ILE A 101 7.76 -19.72 -10.17
N ALA A 102 9.08 -19.87 -10.00
CA ALA A 102 10.09 -19.26 -10.86
C ALA A 102 11.22 -20.25 -11.11
N ILE A 103 11.89 -20.12 -12.25
CA ILE A 103 12.94 -21.04 -12.65
C ILE A 103 14.13 -20.26 -13.18
N TRP A 104 15.31 -20.68 -12.78
CA TRP A 104 16.56 -20.14 -13.24
C TRP A 104 17.59 -21.25 -13.39
N ASP A 105 18.09 -21.43 -14.60
CA ASP A 105 19.03 -22.50 -14.96
C ASP A 105 18.52 -23.87 -14.50
N THR A 106 19.19 -24.51 -13.57
CA THR A 106 18.81 -25.83 -13.02
C THR A 106 18.02 -25.73 -11.71
N THR A 107 17.54 -24.57 -11.33
CA THR A 107 16.90 -24.34 -10.02
C THR A 107 15.44 -23.93 -10.16
N VAL A 108 14.55 -24.59 -9.43
CA VAL A 108 13.11 -24.33 -9.38
C VAL A 108 12.74 -23.77 -8.01
N TYR A 109 12.17 -22.58 -7.98
CA TYR A 109 11.68 -21.91 -6.77
C TYR A 109 10.15 -22.00 -6.71
N VAL A 110 9.61 -22.44 -5.60
CA VAL A 110 8.16 -22.58 -5.40
C VAL A 110 7.75 -21.93 -4.11
N SER A 111 6.89 -20.93 -4.17
CA SER A 111 6.29 -20.34 -2.97
C SER A 111 5.16 -21.20 -2.43
N CYS A 112 5.06 -21.25 -1.10
CA CYS A 112 4.00 -21.92 -0.39
C CYS A 112 3.60 -21.06 0.81
N GLN A 113 2.57 -20.25 0.64
CA GLN A 113 2.09 -19.30 1.65
C GLN A 113 1.72 -20.01 2.95
N LYS A 114 1.00 -21.14 2.87
CA LYS A 114 0.56 -21.90 4.05
C LYS A 114 1.72 -22.45 4.90
N SER A 115 2.86 -22.78 4.27
CA SER A 115 4.05 -23.21 5.03
C SER A 115 4.94 -22.05 5.46
N GLY A 116 4.74 -20.83 4.92
CA GLY A 116 5.59 -19.67 5.15
C GLY A 116 6.98 -19.81 4.53
N HIS A 117 7.14 -20.60 3.45
CA HIS A 117 8.45 -20.88 2.84
C HIS A 117 8.44 -20.74 1.32
N ILE A 118 9.60 -20.42 0.80
CA ILE A 118 9.95 -20.63 -0.60
C ILE A 118 10.86 -21.86 -0.67
N LEU A 119 10.42 -22.87 -1.39
CA LEU A 119 11.09 -24.15 -1.55
C LEU A 119 11.96 -24.13 -2.80
N VAL A 120 13.18 -24.62 -2.72
CA VAL A 120 14.17 -24.59 -3.81
C VAL A 120 14.55 -26.01 -4.20
N TYR A 121 14.29 -26.37 -5.45
CA TYR A 121 14.54 -27.71 -5.98
C TYR A 121 15.56 -27.69 -7.11
N ASP A 122 16.30 -28.78 -7.27
CA ASP A 122 17.07 -29.05 -8.45
C ASP A 122 16.17 -29.59 -9.57
N ALA A 123 16.19 -28.97 -10.74
CA ALA A 123 15.30 -29.30 -11.86
C ALA A 123 15.56 -30.70 -12.43
N ALA A 124 16.81 -31.17 -12.44
CA ALA A 124 17.19 -32.47 -13.02
C ALA A 124 16.88 -33.62 -12.06
N THR A 125 17.29 -33.51 -10.81
CA THR A 125 17.13 -34.57 -9.80
C THR A 125 15.76 -34.51 -9.08
N ARG A 126 15.05 -33.39 -9.17
CA ARG A 126 13.79 -33.09 -8.47
C ARG A 126 13.91 -33.09 -6.94
N GLN A 127 15.15 -33.04 -6.45
CA GLN A 127 15.40 -33.03 -4.99
C GLN A 127 15.29 -31.62 -4.41
N LEU A 128 14.76 -31.52 -3.20
CA LEU A 128 14.77 -30.28 -2.44
C LEU A 128 16.21 -29.95 -2.04
N ILE A 129 16.72 -28.80 -2.50
CA ILE A 129 18.05 -28.30 -2.16
C ILE A 129 17.99 -27.59 -0.81
N THR A 130 17.07 -26.62 -0.68
CA THR A 130 16.90 -25.79 0.51
C THR A 130 15.51 -25.16 0.57
N ARG A 131 15.25 -24.41 1.62
CA ARG A 131 14.06 -23.57 1.76
C ARG A 131 14.41 -22.28 2.47
N PHE A 132 13.79 -21.18 2.07
CA PHE A 132 13.86 -19.90 2.76
C PHE A 132 12.55 -19.64 3.48
N GLN A 133 12.59 -18.82 4.54
CA GLN A 133 11.38 -18.23 5.06
C GLN A 133 10.83 -17.23 4.05
N SER A 134 9.53 -17.22 3.84
CA SER A 134 8.87 -16.21 2.98
C SER A 134 9.13 -14.80 3.53
N PRO A 135 9.41 -13.81 2.67
CA PRO A 135 9.72 -12.45 3.12
C PRO A 135 8.51 -11.72 3.69
N GLY A 136 7.29 -12.12 3.33
CA GLY A 136 6.04 -11.55 3.78
C GLY A 136 4.99 -12.62 4.09
N VAL A 137 3.79 -12.19 4.47
CA VAL A 137 2.71 -13.06 4.96
C VAL A 137 1.74 -13.53 3.88
N GLY A 138 1.69 -12.84 2.75
CA GLY A 138 0.78 -13.11 1.63
C GLY A 138 1.52 -13.34 0.32
N VAL A 139 2.64 -14.10 0.36
CA VAL A 139 3.48 -14.36 -0.83
C VAL A 139 2.70 -15.13 -1.89
N GLU A 140 2.62 -14.52 -3.08
CA GLU A 140 1.89 -15.06 -4.22
C GLU A 140 2.83 -15.59 -5.30
N ARG A 141 3.38 -14.74 -6.13
CA ARG A 141 4.13 -15.09 -7.32
C ARG A 141 5.60 -14.71 -7.21
N LEU A 142 6.39 -15.39 -8.01
CA LEU A 142 7.83 -15.25 -8.08
C LEU A 142 8.26 -14.93 -9.50
N THR A 143 9.35 -14.16 -9.65
CA THR A 143 10.12 -14.05 -10.89
C THR A 143 11.60 -13.89 -10.55
N ILE A 144 12.48 -14.14 -11.50
CA ILE A 144 13.93 -14.06 -11.29
C ILE A 144 14.54 -13.11 -12.31
N ARG A 145 15.49 -12.32 -11.83
CA ARG A 145 16.37 -11.49 -12.65
C ARG A 145 17.79 -11.64 -12.12
N ASP A 146 18.64 -12.30 -12.88
CA ASP A 146 20.03 -12.58 -12.51
C ASP A 146 20.15 -13.30 -11.15
N GLU A 147 20.81 -12.68 -10.17
CA GLU A 147 20.95 -13.22 -8.82
C GLU A 147 19.81 -12.85 -7.86
N GLU A 148 18.80 -12.15 -8.38
CA GLU A 148 17.68 -11.65 -7.60
C GLU A 148 16.42 -12.51 -7.78
N LEU A 149 15.83 -12.94 -6.68
CA LEU A 149 14.50 -13.51 -6.63
C LEU A 149 13.50 -12.41 -6.23
N TRP A 150 12.56 -12.13 -7.10
CA TRP A 150 11.53 -11.11 -6.90
C TRP A 150 10.23 -11.78 -6.49
N VAL A 151 9.68 -11.33 -5.38
CA VAL A 151 8.54 -11.94 -4.71
C VAL A 151 7.44 -10.91 -4.54
N VAL A 152 6.25 -11.16 -5.08
CA VAL A 152 5.09 -10.31 -4.85
C VAL A 152 4.26 -10.87 -3.70
N ASP A 153 3.83 -9.98 -2.81
CA ASP A 153 2.99 -10.28 -1.67
C ASP A 153 1.70 -9.45 -1.72
N SER A 154 0.57 -10.13 -1.80
CA SER A 154 -0.74 -9.48 -1.97
C SER A 154 -1.22 -8.80 -0.69
N LEU A 155 -0.97 -9.39 0.48
CA LEU A 155 -1.37 -8.83 1.77
C LEU A 155 -0.46 -7.68 2.20
N GLU A 156 0.85 -7.81 1.91
CA GLU A 156 1.83 -6.75 2.18
C GLU A 156 1.78 -5.60 1.16
N GLN A 157 1.03 -5.73 0.06
CA GLN A 157 1.05 -4.74 -1.03
C GLN A 157 2.50 -4.39 -1.43
N THR A 158 3.36 -5.39 -1.45
CA THR A 158 4.81 -5.24 -1.48
C THR A 158 5.43 -6.18 -2.52
N VAL A 159 6.50 -5.72 -3.13
CA VAL A 159 7.42 -6.56 -3.88
C VAL A 159 8.74 -6.60 -3.10
N TYR A 160 9.23 -7.79 -2.85
CA TYR A 160 10.52 -8.04 -2.21
C TYR A 160 11.56 -8.42 -3.24
N CYS A 161 12.73 -7.81 -3.19
CA CYS A 161 13.94 -8.26 -3.87
C CYS A 161 14.78 -9.04 -2.87
N VAL A 162 14.99 -10.31 -3.18
CA VAL A 162 15.63 -11.28 -2.27
C VAL A 162 16.86 -11.85 -2.99
N ASP A 163 17.95 -12.02 -2.29
CA ASP A 163 19.08 -12.79 -2.79
C ASP A 163 18.65 -14.26 -2.99
N ARG A 164 18.73 -14.76 -4.21
CA ARG A 164 18.20 -16.08 -4.55
C ARG A 164 19.00 -17.24 -3.97
N ALA A 165 20.23 -17.02 -3.52
CA ALA A 165 21.08 -18.05 -2.93
C ALA A 165 20.87 -18.17 -1.42
N THR A 166 20.68 -17.04 -0.72
CA THR A 166 20.57 -16.99 0.74
C THR A 166 19.14 -16.83 1.25
N GLY A 167 18.26 -16.24 0.47
CA GLY A 167 16.91 -15.87 0.90
C GLY A 167 16.84 -14.54 1.65
N ASP A 168 17.96 -13.80 1.74
CA ASP A 168 18.00 -12.52 2.45
C ASP A 168 17.31 -11.41 1.65
N ILE A 169 16.47 -10.64 2.31
CA ILE A 169 15.81 -9.48 1.70
C ILE A 169 16.86 -8.38 1.50
N GLN A 170 17.09 -7.98 0.25
CA GLN A 170 17.97 -6.88 -0.08
C GLN A 170 17.28 -5.53 0.07
N PHE A 171 16.05 -5.42 -0.42
CA PHE A 171 15.15 -4.29 -0.25
C PHE A 171 13.72 -4.71 -0.57
N SER A 172 12.78 -3.84 -0.27
CA SER A 172 11.37 -4.01 -0.62
C SER A 172 10.77 -2.71 -1.11
N LEU A 173 9.68 -2.79 -1.88
CA LEU A 173 8.98 -1.65 -2.43
C LEU A 173 7.48 -1.86 -2.37
N LEU A 174 6.73 -0.80 -2.11
CA LEU A 174 5.28 -0.83 -2.12
C LEU A 174 4.76 -0.73 -3.55
N THR A 175 3.75 -1.53 -3.86
CA THR A 175 3.04 -1.40 -5.13
C THR A 175 2.04 -0.23 -5.08
N PRO A 176 1.78 0.45 -6.21
CA PRO A 176 0.89 1.62 -6.23
C PRO A 176 -0.56 1.28 -5.86
N PHE A 177 -1.00 0.05 -6.10
CA PHE A 177 -2.36 -0.39 -5.82
C PHE A 177 -2.37 -1.60 -4.90
N PRO A 178 -3.45 -1.83 -4.13
CA PRO A 178 -3.62 -3.01 -3.30
C PRO A 178 -3.80 -4.29 -4.14
N ASN A 179 -3.64 -5.43 -3.49
CA ASN A 179 -3.84 -6.78 -4.04
C ASN A 179 -3.00 -7.09 -5.29
N PRO A 180 -1.67 -6.90 -5.26
CA PRO A 180 -0.80 -7.37 -6.32
C PRO A 180 -0.77 -8.91 -6.33
N THR A 181 -0.97 -9.52 -7.49
CA THR A 181 -1.14 -10.98 -7.64
C THR A 181 -0.22 -11.63 -8.66
N GLY A 182 0.54 -10.84 -9.41
CA GLY A 182 1.47 -11.36 -10.39
C GLY A 182 2.64 -10.43 -10.63
N ILE A 183 3.76 -10.99 -11.04
CA ILE A 183 5.02 -10.27 -11.25
C ILE A 183 5.78 -10.83 -12.45
N ALA A 184 6.28 -9.97 -13.32
CA ALA A 184 7.12 -10.36 -14.43
C ALA A 184 8.01 -9.22 -14.91
N PHE A 185 9.22 -9.54 -15.37
CA PHE A 185 10.05 -8.61 -16.13
C PHE A 185 9.81 -8.78 -17.63
N THR A 186 9.78 -7.67 -18.36
CA THR A 186 9.83 -7.73 -19.82
C THR A 186 11.25 -8.00 -20.29
N THR A 187 11.38 -8.76 -21.35
CA THR A 187 12.66 -8.87 -22.09
C THR A 187 12.80 -7.68 -23.03
N HIS A 188 13.85 -6.89 -22.85
CA HIS A 188 14.13 -5.78 -23.77
C HIS A 188 14.90 -6.32 -24.99
N PRO A 189 14.43 -6.12 -26.24
CA PRO A 189 15.12 -6.63 -27.44
C PRO A 189 16.55 -6.11 -27.63
N GLY A 190 16.96 -5.07 -26.89
CA GLY A 190 18.28 -4.44 -26.95
C GLY A 190 19.20 -4.73 -25.77
N GLY A 191 18.87 -5.72 -24.90
CA GLY A 191 19.74 -6.08 -23.75
C GLY A 191 19.77 -5.09 -22.59
N GLY A 192 18.80 -4.17 -22.51
CA GLY A 192 18.64 -3.27 -21.35
C GLY A 192 17.87 -3.94 -20.21
N GLN A 193 17.87 -3.31 -19.02
CA GLN A 193 17.04 -3.75 -17.90
C GLN A 193 15.58 -3.78 -18.31
N GLY A 194 14.94 -4.95 -18.20
CA GLY A 194 13.53 -5.12 -18.48
C GLY A 194 12.66 -4.33 -17.47
N LEU A 195 11.53 -3.83 -17.94
CA LEU A 195 10.57 -3.16 -17.08
C LEU A 195 9.82 -4.21 -16.24
N LEU A 196 9.64 -3.92 -14.95
CA LEU A 196 8.87 -4.74 -14.03
C LEU A 196 7.37 -4.46 -14.20
N TYR A 197 6.57 -5.51 -14.38
CA TYR A 197 5.12 -5.44 -14.42
C TYR A 197 4.50 -6.20 -13.26
N ILE A 198 3.46 -5.61 -12.71
CA ILE A 198 2.64 -6.21 -11.65
C ILE A 198 1.22 -6.35 -12.17
N SER A 199 0.59 -7.50 -11.92
CA SER A 199 -0.84 -7.66 -12.10
C SER A 199 -1.56 -7.49 -10.77
N TYR A 200 -2.71 -6.84 -10.82
CA TYR A 200 -3.59 -6.60 -9.68
C TYR A 200 -4.93 -7.26 -9.98
N ALA A 201 -5.48 -7.97 -9.03
CA ALA A 201 -6.81 -8.56 -9.15
C ALA A 201 -7.71 -8.07 -8.03
N ASN A 202 -8.84 -7.49 -8.41
CA ASN A 202 -9.92 -7.27 -7.47
C ASN A 202 -10.68 -8.58 -7.34
N GLU A 203 -10.66 -9.15 -6.16
CA GLU A 203 -11.55 -10.24 -5.81
C GLU A 203 -12.84 -9.62 -5.28
N GLU A 204 -13.99 -10.04 -5.83
CA GLU A 204 -15.27 -9.71 -5.19
C GLU A 204 -15.29 -10.27 -3.78
N ALA A 205 -15.94 -9.54 -2.87
CA ALA A 205 -16.12 -9.99 -1.51
C ALA A 205 -16.77 -11.39 -1.52
N TYR A 206 -16.00 -12.38 -1.12
CA TYR A 206 -16.44 -13.78 -1.09
C TYR A 206 -17.52 -13.96 -0.05
N ILE A 207 -18.75 -14.24 -0.48
CA ILE A 207 -19.81 -14.74 0.40
C ILE A 207 -19.68 -16.26 0.44
N ARG A 208 -18.98 -16.76 1.42
CA ARG A 208 -18.60 -18.17 1.58
C ARG A 208 -19.76 -19.14 1.52
N ASP A 209 -20.96 -18.72 1.91
CA ASP A 209 -22.13 -19.54 2.05
C ASP A 209 -23.29 -19.02 1.20
N ASN A 210 -23.03 -18.66 -0.06
CA ASN A 210 -24.13 -18.32 -0.96
C ASN A 210 -24.93 -19.59 -1.30
N PRO A 211 -26.13 -19.77 -0.72
CA PRO A 211 -26.93 -20.98 -0.93
C PRO A 211 -27.50 -21.10 -2.36
N ASN A 212 -27.31 -20.05 -3.18
CA ASN A 212 -27.78 -19.99 -4.57
C ASN A 212 -26.66 -20.18 -5.59
N ALA A 213 -25.44 -20.45 -5.17
CA ALA A 213 -24.33 -20.72 -6.07
C ALA A 213 -24.36 -22.20 -6.48
N ASP A 214 -24.51 -22.47 -7.77
CA ASP A 214 -24.51 -23.81 -8.33
C ASP A 214 -23.12 -24.48 -8.28
N ASP A 215 -22.05 -23.69 -8.29
CA ASP A 215 -20.66 -24.14 -8.11
C ASP A 215 -19.88 -23.18 -7.20
N PRO A 216 -19.38 -23.64 -6.02
CA PRO A 216 -18.58 -22.81 -5.13
C PRO A 216 -17.30 -22.29 -5.79
N ARG A 217 -16.86 -22.83 -6.93
CA ARG A 217 -15.71 -22.36 -7.70
C ARG A 217 -16.04 -21.13 -8.58
N GLU A 218 -17.31 -20.91 -8.91
CA GLU A 218 -17.74 -19.67 -9.61
C GLU A 218 -17.62 -18.43 -8.73
N LEU A 219 -17.58 -18.58 -7.42
CA LEU A 219 -17.44 -17.50 -6.44
C LEU A 219 -16.02 -16.94 -6.36
N ALA A 220 -15.04 -17.61 -6.97
CA ALA A 220 -13.64 -17.19 -7.03
C ALA A 220 -13.27 -16.47 -8.35
N VAL A 221 -14.26 -16.04 -9.12
CA VAL A 221 -13.99 -15.29 -10.37
C VAL A 221 -13.47 -13.91 -10.02
N ARG A 222 -12.23 -13.64 -10.39
CA ARG A 222 -11.64 -12.31 -10.34
C ARG A 222 -12.36 -11.44 -11.36
N ASP A 223 -13.08 -10.45 -10.89
CA ASP A 223 -13.91 -9.60 -11.73
C ASP A 223 -13.04 -8.80 -12.71
N ARG A 224 -11.85 -8.39 -12.29
CA ARG A 224 -10.96 -7.57 -13.10
C ARG A 224 -9.48 -7.79 -12.76
N THR A 225 -8.65 -7.95 -13.78
CA THR A 225 -7.19 -7.93 -13.65
C THR A 225 -6.62 -6.73 -14.41
N VAL A 226 -5.85 -5.91 -13.71
CA VAL A 226 -5.10 -4.79 -14.27
C VAL A 226 -3.62 -5.15 -14.27
N ILE A 227 -2.92 -4.90 -15.37
CA ILE A 227 -1.46 -5.05 -15.46
C ILE A 227 -0.86 -3.65 -15.55
N HIS A 228 0.07 -3.34 -14.66
CA HIS A 228 0.64 -2.02 -14.53
C HIS A 228 2.17 -2.10 -14.42
N PRO A 229 2.94 -1.22 -15.09
CA PRO A 229 4.38 -1.14 -14.88
C PRO A 229 4.68 -0.62 -13.48
N LEU A 230 5.71 -1.16 -12.86
CA LEU A 230 6.19 -0.72 -11.56
C LEU A 230 7.55 -0.05 -11.72
N HIS A 231 7.57 1.26 -11.57
CA HIS A 231 8.78 2.06 -11.56
C HIS A 231 9.29 2.20 -10.13
N PHE A 232 10.58 2.04 -9.93
CA PHE A 232 11.17 2.16 -8.61
C PHE A 232 12.62 2.62 -8.67
N GLN A 233 13.08 3.17 -7.54
CA GLN A 233 14.47 3.51 -7.32
C GLN A 233 14.86 3.15 -5.89
N TYR A 234 15.85 2.29 -5.74
CA TYR A 234 16.44 1.97 -4.45
C TYR A 234 17.56 2.94 -4.12
N GLN A 235 17.56 3.46 -2.89
CA GLN A 235 18.54 4.38 -2.33
C GLN A 235 19.36 3.66 -1.24
N PRO A 236 20.53 3.07 -1.56
CA PRO A 236 21.30 2.27 -0.60
C PRO A 236 21.75 3.06 0.63
N ASN A 237 22.13 4.34 0.45
CA ASN A 237 22.66 5.18 1.52
C ASN A 237 21.63 5.46 2.62
N SER A 238 20.36 5.56 2.27
CA SER A 238 19.26 5.81 3.19
C SER A 238 18.34 4.60 3.36
N SER A 239 18.73 3.46 2.80
CA SER A 239 18.03 2.17 2.91
C SER A 239 16.53 2.27 2.65
N HIS A 240 16.13 3.04 1.62
CA HIS A 240 14.72 3.12 1.22
C HIS A 240 14.55 2.95 -0.29
N THR A 241 13.33 2.61 -0.68
CA THR A 241 12.90 2.54 -2.07
C THR A 241 11.76 3.52 -2.28
N LEU A 242 11.88 4.35 -3.31
CA LEU A 242 10.76 5.08 -3.87
C LEU A 242 10.16 4.26 -5.02
N SER A 243 8.85 4.19 -5.10
CA SER A 243 8.14 3.49 -6.17
C SER A 243 6.98 4.34 -6.70
N THR A 244 6.50 4.00 -7.88
CA THR A 244 5.52 4.70 -8.70
C THR A 244 4.80 5.86 -8.00
N GLY A 245 4.97 7.05 -8.52
CA GLY A 245 4.39 8.28 -7.96
C GLY A 245 3.30 8.86 -8.83
N TYR A 246 2.51 9.75 -8.23
CA TYR A 246 1.41 10.43 -8.89
C TYR A 246 1.43 11.92 -8.61
N ARG A 247 1.04 12.71 -9.61
CA ARG A 247 0.71 14.12 -9.41
C ARG A 247 -0.75 14.23 -9.03
N LEU A 248 -1.00 14.86 -7.89
CA LEU A 248 -2.31 14.98 -7.28
C LEU A 248 -2.68 16.45 -7.11
N GLU A 249 -3.96 16.75 -7.31
CA GLU A 249 -4.59 17.94 -6.75
C GLU A 249 -5.41 17.52 -5.53
N MET A 250 -5.24 18.22 -4.42
CA MET A 250 -6.07 18.08 -3.22
C MET A 250 -6.66 19.43 -2.86
N SER A 251 -7.94 19.47 -2.54
CA SER A 251 -8.60 20.64 -1.94
C SER A 251 -9.17 20.30 -0.59
N TYR A 252 -9.01 21.24 0.35
CA TYR A 252 -9.62 21.25 1.66
C TYR A 252 -10.36 22.55 1.87
N VAL A 253 -11.67 22.50 2.09
CA VAL A 253 -12.53 23.66 2.17
C VAL A 253 -13.44 23.55 3.39
N GLU A 254 -13.47 24.60 4.21
CA GLU A 254 -14.44 24.79 5.28
C GLU A 254 -15.63 25.61 4.77
N GLU A 255 -16.82 25.09 4.93
CA GLU A 255 -18.10 25.77 4.75
C GLU A 255 -18.66 26.12 6.11
N LEU A 256 -18.63 27.41 6.48
CA LEU A 256 -19.20 27.84 7.76
C LEU A 256 -20.69 27.55 7.79
N SER A 257 -21.10 26.82 8.80
CA SER A 257 -22.50 26.53 9.07
C SER A 257 -23.21 27.80 9.55
N ALA A 258 -24.44 27.98 9.13
CA ALA A 258 -25.33 28.99 9.68
C ALA A 258 -25.74 28.57 11.10
N LEU A 259 -24.94 28.91 12.10
CA LEU A 259 -25.19 28.54 13.49
C LEU A 259 -26.14 29.55 14.13
N ASP A 260 -27.24 29.09 14.66
CA ASP A 260 -28.32 29.94 15.20
C ASP A 260 -27.95 30.76 16.46
N ALA A 261 -26.84 30.43 17.12
CA ALA A 261 -26.55 30.98 18.43
C ALA A 261 -25.10 31.38 18.72
N VAL A 262 -24.18 31.23 17.77
CA VAL A 262 -22.75 31.44 18.04
C VAL A 262 -22.27 32.74 17.38
N CYS A 263 -21.77 33.67 18.19
CA CYS A 263 -21.04 34.85 17.72
C CYS A 263 -19.63 34.79 18.32
N LEU A 264 -18.61 34.57 17.46
CA LEU A 264 -17.22 34.60 17.84
C LEU A 264 -16.56 35.87 17.30
N THR A 265 -15.68 36.48 18.06
CA THR A 265 -14.95 37.69 17.65
C THR A 265 -13.45 37.45 17.66
N ASN A 266 -12.72 38.17 16.81
CA ASN A 266 -11.27 38.03 16.64
C ASN A 266 -10.86 36.57 16.46
N VAL A 267 -11.46 35.93 15.46
CA VAL A 267 -11.24 34.52 15.20
C VAL A 267 -9.99 34.34 14.37
N GLU A 268 -9.09 33.48 14.83
CA GLU A 268 -7.95 32.96 14.08
C GLU A 268 -8.19 31.47 13.82
N TRP A 269 -8.31 31.12 12.54
CA TRP A 269 -8.50 29.75 12.09
C TRP A 269 -7.25 29.27 11.34
N ARG A 270 -6.60 28.27 11.88
CA ARG A 270 -5.38 27.68 11.34
C ARG A 270 -5.67 26.31 10.74
N ILE A 271 -5.23 26.10 9.49
CA ILE A 271 -5.35 24.82 8.80
C ILE A 271 -3.97 24.43 8.28
N ALA A 272 -3.50 23.24 8.63
CA ALA A 272 -2.21 22.75 8.15
C ALA A 272 -2.19 22.64 6.63
N LEU A 273 -1.05 22.96 6.04
CA LEU A 273 -0.77 22.81 4.61
C LEU A 273 0.12 21.58 4.37
N PRO A 274 0.04 20.95 3.18
CA PRO A 274 1.03 19.94 2.81
C PRO A 274 2.42 20.55 2.74
N SER A 275 3.43 19.76 3.13
CA SER A 275 4.84 20.16 3.14
C SER A 275 5.68 19.22 2.31
N ASP A 276 6.85 19.66 1.89
CA ASP A 276 7.83 18.81 1.22
C ASP A 276 8.37 17.75 2.20
N THR A 277 8.53 16.53 1.70
CA THR A 277 9.08 15.40 2.44
C THR A 277 9.94 14.53 1.51
N PRO A 278 10.67 13.52 1.99
CA PRO A 278 11.44 12.62 1.12
C PRO A 278 10.63 11.95 -0.01
N ARG A 279 9.30 11.89 0.13
CA ARG A 279 8.39 11.25 -0.82
C ARG A 279 7.27 12.14 -1.35
N GLN A 280 7.20 13.39 -0.92
CA GLN A 280 6.16 14.35 -1.31
C GLN A 280 6.79 15.67 -1.68
N ARG A 281 6.39 16.23 -2.82
CA ARG A 281 6.83 17.55 -3.30
C ARG A 281 5.62 18.41 -3.59
N VAL A 282 5.52 19.54 -2.93
CA VAL A 282 4.44 20.52 -3.12
C VAL A 282 4.80 21.46 -4.26
N LEU A 283 4.01 21.46 -5.32
CA LEU A 283 4.26 22.31 -6.50
C LEU A 283 3.58 23.67 -6.39
N GLN A 284 2.35 23.67 -5.83
CA GLN A 284 1.53 24.88 -5.75
C GLN A 284 0.54 24.75 -4.59
N VAL A 285 0.25 25.89 -3.94
CA VAL A 285 -0.83 26.01 -2.96
C VAL A 285 -1.57 27.32 -3.24
N ASP A 286 -2.88 27.24 -3.44
CA ASP A 286 -3.75 28.39 -3.71
C ASP A 286 -4.86 28.47 -2.64
N PRO A 287 -5.30 29.67 -2.25
CA PRO A 287 -6.47 29.84 -1.43
C PRO A 287 -7.76 29.50 -2.20
N ILE A 288 -8.75 28.97 -1.50
CA ILE A 288 -10.13 28.82 -1.97
C ILE A 288 -11.02 29.74 -1.14
N GLY A 289 -11.86 30.52 -1.79
CA GLY A 289 -12.76 31.48 -1.15
C GLY A 289 -11.99 32.67 -0.58
N LEU A 290 -11.66 32.64 0.71
CA LEU A 290 -10.92 33.72 1.37
C LEU A 290 -9.40 33.53 1.27
N PRO A 291 -8.63 34.63 1.18
CA PRO A 291 -7.18 34.55 1.26
C PRO A 291 -6.72 34.19 2.67
N PHE A 292 -5.57 33.52 2.78
CA PHE A 292 -4.90 33.26 4.03
C PHE A 292 -3.50 33.87 4.07
N THR A 293 -2.94 33.98 5.26
CA THR A 293 -1.52 34.23 5.47
C THR A 293 -0.86 32.88 5.75
N GLU A 294 0.23 32.59 5.05
CA GLU A 294 1.03 31.40 5.35
C GLU A 294 1.98 31.69 6.51
N GLU A 295 1.95 30.83 7.52
CA GLU A 295 2.85 30.85 8.67
C GLU A 295 3.51 29.48 8.85
N GLU A 296 4.58 29.44 9.62
CA GLU A 296 5.27 28.21 10.00
C GLU A 296 5.02 27.91 11.49
N GLN A 297 4.73 26.65 11.80
CA GLN A 297 4.60 26.15 13.16
C GLN A 297 5.35 24.82 13.29
N ASN A 298 6.38 24.75 14.14
CA ASN A 298 7.21 23.55 14.34
C ASN A 298 7.73 22.94 13.01
N GLY A 299 8.21 23.80 12.10
CA GLY A 299 8.68 23.36 10.78
C GLY A 299 7.57 22.94 9.80
N GLN A 300 6.30 23.17 10.14
CA GLN A 300 5.17 22.83 9.29
C GLN A 300 4.46 24.08 8.78
N ARG A 301 4.06 24.05 7.52
CA ARG A 301 3.32 25.14 6.86
C ARG A 301 1.85 25.17 7.34
N VAL A 302 1.32 26.35 7.60
CA VAL A 302 -0.04 26.55 8.10
C VAL A 302 -0.70 27.72 7.38
N ALA A 303 -1.90 27.51 6.85
CA ALA A 303 -2.78 28.58 6.36
C ALA A 303 -3.53 29.22 7.53
N VAL A 304 -3.42 30.53 7.68
CA VAL A 304 -4.04 31.29 8.76
C VAL A 304 -5.09 32.23 8.20
N PHE A 305 -6.34 31.97 8.55
CA PHE A 305 -7.50 32.80 8.22
C PHE A 305 -7.88 33.64 9.43
N ARG A 306 -8.15 34.93 9.23
CA ARG A 306 -8.52 35.85 10.30
C ARG A 306 -9.87 36.52 10.04
N PHE A 307 -10.75 36.43 11.01
CA PHE A 307 -12.10 37.00 10.94
C PHE A 307 -12.31 37.96 12.11
N ASN A 308 -12.78 39.18 11.84
CA ASN A 308 -13.15 40.10 12.89
C ASN A 308 -14.32 39.56 13.74
N ALA A 309 -15.26 38.92 13.06
CA ALA A 309 -16.37 38.22 13.69
C ALA A 309 -16.86 37.08 12.80
N LEU A 310 -17.32 36.00 13.41
CA LEU A 310 -18.19 34.99 12.83
C LEU A 310 -19.57 35.15 13.47
N THR A 311 -20.53 35.59 12.66
CA THR A 311 -21.90 35.86 13.14
C THR A 311 -22.84 34.76 12.70
N PRO A 312 -23.95 34.51 13.42
CA PRO A 312 -24.99 33.59 12.97
C PRO A 312 -25.46 33.92 11.55
N HIS A 313 -25.77 32.89 10.78
CA HIS A 313 -26.27 32.97 9.39
C HIS A 313 -25.30 33.50 8.34
N GLU A 314 -24.02 33.64 8.66
CA GLU A 314 -23.01 34.07 7.71
C GLU A 314 -22.35 32.87 7.03
N GLY A 315 -22.83 32.51 5.82
CA GLY A 315 -22.19 31.47 5.00
C GLY A 315 -20.88 31.99 4.40
N ARG A 316 -19.77 31.29 4.66
CA ARG A 316 -18.47 31.56 4.04
C ARG A 316 -17.80 30.26 3.66
N LEU A 317 -17.09 30.30 2.54
CA LEU A 317 -16.20 29.23 2.11
C LEU A 317 -14.76 29.71 2.21
N PHE A 318 -13.89 28.92 2.79
CA PHE A 318 -12.45 29.18 2.83
C PHE A 318 -11.67 27.90 2.97
N GLY A 319 -10.46 27.92 2.48
CA GLY A 319 -9.60 26.74 2.50
C GLY A 319 -8.44 26.89 1.54
N TRP A 320 -7.92 25.76 1.11
CA TRP A 320 -6.79 25.72 0.18
C TRP A 320 -6.93 24.60 -0.83
N LYS A 321 -6.21 24.76 -1.93
CA LYS A 321 -5.98 23.76 -2.95
C LYS A 321 -4.48 23.61 -3.17
N ALA A 322 -3.99 22.39 -3.20
CA ALA A 322 -2.59 22.10 -3.43
C ALA A 322 -2.41 21.13 -4.59
N VAL A 323 -1.38 21.36 -5.41
CA VAL A 323 -0.88 20.41 -6.40
C VAL A 323 0.43 19.86 -5.89
N MET A 324 0.58 18.56 -5.88
CA MET A 324 1.75 17.88 -5.33
C MET A 324 2.09 16.62 -6.11
N GLU A 325 3.37 16.23 -6.05
CA GLU A 325 3.89 14.96 -6.52
C GLU A 325 4.16 14.08 -5.30
N VAL A 326 3.66 12.84 -5.32
CA VAL A 326 3.77 11.94 -4.17
C VAL A 326 4.17 10.54 -4.65
N TRP A 327 5.21 9.98 -4.05
CA TRP A 327 5.70 8.63 -4.31
C TRP A 327 5.39 7.70 -3.15
N SER A 328 5.32 6.41 -3.44
CA SER A 328 5.37 5.40 -2.37
C SER A 328 6.79 5.29 -1.85
N ILE A 329 6.95 5.12 -0.53
CA ILE A 329 8.25 4.92 0.13
C ILE A 329 8.20 3.68 1.01
N LYS A 330 9.28 2.89 1.00
CA LYS A 330 9.49 1.76 1.91
C LYS A 330 10.93 1.75 2.39
N TYR A 331 11.11 1.81 3.69
CA TYR A 331 12.43 1.67 4.32
C TYR A 331 12.69 0.21 4.68
N HIS A 332 13.93 -0.18 4.56
CA HIS A 332 14.40 -1.50 4.94
C HIS A 332 15.64 -1.38 5.83
N PHE A 333 15.45 -1.57 7.13
CA PHE A 333 16.52 -1.57 8.11
C PHE A 333 16.57 -2.90 8.85
N HIS A 334 17.77 -3.43 9.00
CA HIS A 334 18.01 -4.52 9.93
C HIS A 334 18.06 -3.96 11.36
N PRO A 335 17.51 -4.65 12.37
CA PRO A 335 17.61 -4.21 13.76
C PRO A 335 19.04 -3.90 14.22
N GLY A 336 20.05 -4.61 13.69
CA GLY A 336 21.46 -4.37 13.99
C GLY A 336 22.04 -3.07 13.41
N GLN A 337 21.37 -2.44 12.44
CA GLN A 337 21.77 -1.14 11.88
C GLN A 337 21.29 0.03 12.75
N VAL A 338 20.31 -0.20 13.62
CA VAL A 338 19.77 0.79 14.54
C VAL A 338 20.54 0.68 15.86
N THR A 339 21.70 1.33 15.92
CA THR A 339 22.63 1.23 17.05
C THR A 339 22.57 2.40 18.03
N GLY A 340 21.73 3.41 17.75
CA GLY A 340 21.61 4.61 18.58
C GLY A 340 20.97 4.31 19.94
N GLU A 341 21.57 4.82 21.01
CA GLU A 341 21.02 4.76 22.37
C GLU A 341 19.96 5.88 22.51
N LEU A 342 18.74 5.52 22.90
CA LEU A 342 17.67 6.48 23.15
C LEU A 342 18.03 7.54 24.20
N GLU A 343 18.88 7.17 25.16
CA GLU A 343 19.34 8.07 26.23
C GLU A 343 20.15 9.26 25.69
N LYS A 344 20.84 9.11 24.55
CA LYS A 344 21.55 10.21 23.91
C LYS A 344 20.63 11.22 23.25
N ILE A 345 19.47 10.79 22.75
CA ILE A 345 18.49 11.67 22.12
C ILE A 345 17.88 12.63 23.13
N ALA A 346 17.55 12.15 24.33
CA ALA A 346 16.96 12.96 25.39
C ALA A 346 17.89 14.08 25.89
N GLY A 347 19.19 14.01 25.57
CA GLY A 347 20.19 15.01 25.96
C GLY A 347 20.61 15.99 24.87
N GLU A 348 20.37 15.66 23.59
CA GLU A 348 20.97 16.38 22.45
C GLU A 348 20.05 17.40 21.77
N THR A 349 18.73 17.32 21.93
CA THR A 349 17.81 18.30 21.30
C THR A 349 16.58 18.56 22.16
N ALA A 350 16.36 19.82 22.56
CA ALA A 350 15.15 20.29 23.20
C ALA A 350 13.88 19.97 22.38
N ASP A 351 14.03 19.84 21.05
CA ASP A 351 12.94 19.61 20.11
C ASP A 351 12.29 18.22 20.20
N PHE A 352 13.02 17.20 20.70
CA PHE A 352 12.47 15.85 20.86
C PHE A 352 11.65 15.69 22.15
N ASN A 353 11.83 16.55 23.15
CA ASN A 353 11.09 16.45 24.40
C ASN A 353 9.60 16.54 24.19
N ASP A 354 9.13 17.39 23.27
CA ASP A 354 7.71 17.54 22.95
C ASP A 354 7.09 16.25 22.41
N TYR A 355 7.90 15.43 21.74
CA TYR A 355 7.48 14.16 21.16
C TYR A 355 7.60 12.95 22.11
N LEU A 356 8.04 13.20 23.35
CA LEU A 356 8.12 12.24 24.45
C LEU A 356 7.12 12.53 25.59
N LEU A 357 6.57 13.77 25.63
CA LEU A 357 5.69 14.20 26.69
C LEU A 357 4.24 13.76 26.47
N ASP A 358 3.51 13.66 27.58
CA ASP A 358 2.05 13.61 27.55
C ASP A 358 1.51 15.02 27.24
N ASP A 359 0.73 15.14 26.21
CA ASP A 359 0.04 16.40 25.87
C ASP A 359 -1.26 16.62 26.67
N GLY A 360 -1.48 15.80 27.70
CA GLY A 360 -2.67 15.78 28.53
C GLY A 360 -3.84 14.97 27.94
N THR A 361 -3.64 14.34 26.79
CA THR A 361 -4.66 13.49 26.13
C THR A 361 -4.27 12.02 26.04
N LEU A 362 -3.00 11.69 26.33
CA LEU A 362 -2.46 10.35 26.18
C LEU A 362 -2.55 9.47 27.43
N ALA A 363 -2.99 10.02 28.56
CA ALA A 363 -3.17 9.31 29.83
C ALA A 363 -1.92 8.51 30.28
N MET A 364 -0.72 9.03 29.94
CA MET A 364 0.56 8.36 30.19
C MET A 364 0.89 8.20 31.69
N ASP A 365 0.25 8.96 32.55
CA ASP A 365 0.38 8.90 34.02
C ASP A 365 -0.41 7.77 34.66
N THR A 366 -1.40 7.18 33.95
CA THR A 366 -2.25 6.12 34.47
C THR A 366 -1.50 4.80 34.68
N ALA A 367 -1.91 4.02 35.68
CA ALA A 367 -1.34 2.70 35.95
C ALA A 367 -1.59 1.72 34.78
N THR A 368 -2.76 1.82 34.15
CA THR A 368 -3.18 0.99 33.00
C THR A 368 -2.21 1.16 31.83
N ILE A 369 -1.91 2.40 31.43
CA ILE A 369 -1.03 2.69 30.28
C ILE A 369 0.43 2.37 30.60
N LYS A 370 0.92 2.70 31.80
CA LYS A 370 2.28 2.30 32.23
C LYS A 370 2.49 0.78 32.20
N ALA A 371 1.54 0.02 32.72
CA ALA A 371 1.59 -1.43 32.70
C ALA A 371 1.48 -2.00 31.26
N ALA A 372 0.68 -1.39 30.39
CA ALA A 372 0.59 -1.77 28.99
C ALA A 372 1.90 -1.51 28.24
N ALA A 373 2.52 -0.35 28.43
CA ALA A 373 3.79 0.00 27.82
C ALA A 373 4.91 -1.00 28.17
N GLN A 374 5.00 -1.38 29.44
CA GLN A 374 5.96 -2.38 29.88
C GLN A 374 5.66 -3.78 29.32
N ARG A 375 4.39 -4.19 29.31
CA ARG A 375 3.97 -5.49 28.75
C ARG A 375 4.22 -5.61 27.25
N ALA A 376 4.00 -4.52 26.50
CA ALA A 376 4.17 -4.50 25.06
C ALA A 376 5.60 -4.83 24.64
N VAL A 377 6.60 -4.26 25.30
CA VAL A 377 8.02 -4.43 24.94
C VAL A 377 8.71 -5.56 25.70
N GLY A 378 8.28 -5.83 26.96
CA GLY A 378 8.96 -6.79 27.84
C GLY A 378 10.41 -6.38 28.13
N THR A 379 11.34 -7.24 27.79
CA THR A 379 12.79 -7.03 27.96
C THR A 379 13.50 -6.57 26.66
N GLU A 380 12.75 -6.23 25.62
CA GLU A 380 13.33 -5.81 24.34
C GLU A 380 14.04 -4.46 24.48
N THR A 381 15.24 -4.35 23.94
CA THR A 381 16.07 -3.13 23.99
C THR A 381 16.17 -2.43 22.63
N ASN A 382 16.09 -3.17 21.51
CA ASN A 382 16.20 -2.61 20.19
C ASN A 382 14.95 -1.80 19.81
N ILE A 383 15.13 -0.57 19.35
CA ILE A 383 14.03 0.37 19.05
C ILE A 383 13.08 -0.16 17.99
N LEU A 384 13.59 -0.68 16.87
CA LEU A 384 12.76 -1.25 15.81
C LEU A 384 11.88 -2.40 16.31
N ARG A 385 12.48 -3.30 17.08
CA ARG A 385 11.74 -4.42 17.66
C ARG A 385 10.75 -3.94 18.72
N LYS A 386 11.09 -2.92 19.52
CA LYS A 386 10.14 -2.30 20.47
C LYS A 386 8.95 -1.74 19.71
N MET A 387 9.18 -0.96 18.64
CA MET A 387 8.11 -0.35 17.86
C MET A 387 7.18 -1.40 17.24
N LEU A 388 7.76 -2.46 16.64
CA LEU A 388 6.99 -3.55 16.07
C LEU A 388 6.16 -4.30 17.13
N LYS A 389 6.74 -4.53 18.30
CA LYS A 389 6.04 -5.16 19.43
C LYS A 389 4.91 -4.29 19.97
N ILE A 390 5.13 -2.98 20.08
CA ILE A 390 4.10 -2.01 20.50
C ILE A 390 2.95 -2.04 19.50
N ARG A 391 3.23 -1.95 18.19
CA ARG A 391 2.22 -2.03 17.13
C ARG A 391 1.39 -3.32 17.25
N ASN A 392 2.04 -4.45 17.29
CA ASN A 392 1.37 -5.75 17.37
C ASN A 392 0.57 -5.89 18.68
N PHE A 393 1.10 -5.38 19.80
CA PHE A 393 0.36 -5.35 21.07
C PHE A 393 -0.93 -4.54 20.97
N VAL A 394 -0.92 -3.40 20.28
CA VAL A 394 -2.12 -2.57 20.05
C VAL A 394 -3.11 -3.32 19.15
N TYR A 395 -2.64 -3.91 18.07
CA TYR A 395 -3.48 -4.68 17.14
C TYR A 395 -4.13 -5.90 17.83
N ASP A 396 -3.41 -6.59 18.72
CA ASP A 396 -3.96 -7.71 19.50
C ASP A 396 -5.02 -7.28 20.55
N ARG A 397 -5.12 -5.99 20.86
CA ARG A 397 -5.99 -5.45 21.91
C ARG A 397 -7.18 -4.67 21.41
N LEU A 398 -7.08 -4.10 20.22
CA LEU A 398 -8.12 -3.26 19.67
C LEU A 398 -8.75 -3.90 18.43
N SER A 399 -10.06 -3.75 18.32
CA SER A 399 -10.79 -3.91 17.07
C SER A 399 -11.17 -2.54 16.53
N TYR A 400 -11.17 -2.37 15.20
CA TYR A 400 -11.54 -1.10 14.62
C TYR A 400 -13.03 -0.79 14.80
N GLY A 401 -13.33 0.41 15.27
CA GLY A 401 -14.71 0.89 15.42
C GLY A 401 -14.76 2.38 15.71
N ILE A 402 -15.71 3.05 15.07
CA ILE A 402 -15.91 4.51 15.22
C ILE A 402 -16.85 4.78 16.38
N LYS A 403 -16.47 5.72 17.25
CA LYS A 403 -17.28 6.24 18.34
C LYS A 403 -17.53 7.74 18.13
N PRO A 404 -18.59 8.31 18.70
CA PRO A 404 -18.92 9.74 18.56
C PRO A 404 -17.84 10.69 19.09
N ARG A 405 -17.04 10.24 20.06
CA ARG A 405 -15.94 11.01 20.66
C ARG A 405 -14.69 10.14 20.72
N ILE A 406 -13.53 10.79 20.61
CA ILE A 406 -12.22 10.17 20.83
C ILE A 406 -11.98 10.14 22.33
N ASP A 407 -11.79 8.94 22.88
CA ASP A 407 -11.48 8.71 24.28
C ASP A 407 -9.96 8.63 24.52
N THR A 408 -9.55 8.75 25.77
CA THR A 408 -8.15 8.60 26.18
C THR A 408 -7.66 7.15 26.03
N PRO A 409 -6.35 6.92 25.79
CA PRO A 409 -5.79 5.59 25.56
C PRO A 409 -6.11 4.54 26.63
N ASP A 410 -6.22 4.90 27.89
CA ASP A 410 -6.59 3.99 28.97
C ASP A 410 -8.03 3.47 28.82
N VAL A 411 -8.98 4.36 28.53
CA VAL A 411 -10.37 3.98 28.25
C VAL A 411 -10.48 3.13 26.99
N VAL A 412 -9.75 3.50 25.93
CA VAL A 412 -9.72 2.76 24.67
C VAL A 412 -9.18 1.34 24.86
N LEU A 413 -8.09 1.20 25.61
CA LEU A 413 -7.45 -0.09 25.90
C LEU A 413 -8.38 -1.00 26.73
N GLU A 414 -9.09 -0.45 27.70
CA GLU A 414 -10.07 -1.20 28.50
C GLU A 414 -11.29 -1.63 27.67
N ARG A 415 -11.74 -0.76 26.77
CA ARG A 415 -12.88 -1.03 25.89
C ARG A 415 -12.56 -2.03 24.77
N GLY A 416 -11.32 -2.07 24.28
CA GLY A 416 -10.88 -2.95 23.21
C GLY A 416 -11.39 -2.57 21.81
N ILE A 417 -11.90 -1.36 21.61
CA ILE A 417 -12.40 -0.85 20.31
C ILE A 417 -11.89 0.57 20.14
N GLY A 418 -11.35 0.90 18.96
CA GLY A 418 -10.85 2.23 18.66
C GLY A 418 -10.96 2.63 17.19
N SER A 419 -11.09 3.94 16.95
CA SER A 419 -10.92 4.58 15.65
C SER A 419 -9.44 4.78 15.33
N CYS A 420 -9.11 5.20 14.09
CA CYS A 420 -7.71 5.48 13.71
C CYS A 420 -7.01 6.48 14.66
N GLY A 421 -7.71 7.53 15.11
CA GLY A 421 -7.18 8.49 16.08
C GLY A 421 -6.89 7.85 17.43
N GLU A 422 -7.75 6.94 17.90
CA GLU A 422 -7.57 6.23 19.17
C GLU A 422 -6.45 5.19 19.09
N TYR A 423 -6.29 4.48 17.95
CA TYR A 423 -5.09 3.66 17.70
C TYR A 423 -3.82 4.48 17.76
N VAL A 424 -3.79 5.64 17.09
CA VAL A 424 -2.64 6.56 17.15
C VAL A 424 -2.37 7.02 18.57
N GLY A 425 -3.39 7.44 19.31
CA GLY A 425 -3.24 7.87 20.71
C GLY A 425 -2.59 6.81 21.58
N LEU A 426 -3.06 5.55 21.48
CA LEU A 426 -2.46 4.43 22.22
C LEU A 426 -1.03 4.12 21.76
N LEU A 427 -0.76 4.10 20.45
CA LEU A 427 0.57 3.90 19.89
C LEU A 427 1.55 4.98 20.37
N LEU A 428 1.15 6.26 20.38
CA LEU A 428 1.95 7.37 20.90
C LEU A 428 2.26 7.19 22.39
N ALA A 429 1.23 6.91 23.21
CA ALA A 429 1.41 6.75 24.66
C ALA A 429 2.40 5.63 25.00
N LEU A 430 2.23 4.45 24.40
CA LEU A 430 3.10 3.31 24.65
C LEU A 430 4.53 3.54 24.15
N SER A 431 4.70 4.19 22.99
CA SER A 431 6.00 4.47 22.40
C SER A 431 6.77 5.52 23.21
N ARG A 432 6.12 6.64 23.57
CA ARG A 432 6.70 7.71 24.37
C ARG A 432 7.14 7.22 25.76
N LEU A 433 6.35 6.38 26.43
CA LEU A 433 6.71 5.73 27.70
C LEU A 433 7.93 4.78 27.57
N ASN A 434 8.19 4.28 26.36
CA ASN A 434 9.38 3.48 26.07
C ASN A 434 10.56 4.31 25.55
N GLY A 435 10.48 5.65 25.66
CA GLY A 435 11.52 6.58 25.26
C GLY A 435 11.64 6.80 23.75
N ILE A 436 10.64 6.38 22.95
CA ILE A 436 10.65 6.53 21.49
C ILE A 436 9.86 7.78 21.11
N PRO A 437 10.52 8.84 20.58
CA PRO A 437 9.84 10.02 20.11
C PRO A 437 8.85 9.67 18.98
N CYS A 438 7.60 10.10 19.12
CA CYS A 438 6.56 9.85 18.13
C CYS A 438 5.70 11.09 17.91
N ARG A 439 5.29 11.33 16.65
CA ARG A 439 4.42 12.43 16.25
C ARG A 439 3.30 11.95 15.33
N THR A 440 2.17 12.64 15.37
CA THR A 440 1.05 12.39 14.45
C THR A 440 1.33 12.95 13.07
N VAL A 441 0.76 12.30 12.06
CA VAL A 441 0.75 12.76 10.66
C VAL A 441 -0.63 12.50 10.08
N GLY A 442 -1.08 13.32 9.22
CA GLY A 442 -2.37 13.04 8.56
C GLY A 442 -2.63 14.03 7.44
N ARG A 443 -3.82 14.13 6.86
CA ARG A 443 -5.05 13.63 7.52
C ARG A 443 -5.93 12.84 6.54
N TYR A 444 -5.54 12.72 5.28
CA TYR A 444 -6.38 12.12 4.25
C TYR A 444 -5.60 11.21 3.34
N LYS A 445 -6.29 10.19 2.81
CA LYS A 445 -5.79 9.31 1.76
C LYS A 445 -6.59 9.56 0.48
N CYS A 446 -5.88 9.67 -0.65
CA CYS A 446 -6.50 9.65 -1.96
C CYS A 446 -6.99 8.22 -2.27
N PRO A 447 -8.20 8.00 -2.79
CA PRO A 447 -8.62 6.67 -3.23
C PRO A 447 -7.66 6.10 -4.29
N PRO A 448 -7.01 4.95 -4.05
CA PRO A 448 -5.97 4.40 -4.92
C PRO A 448 -6.57 3.56 -6.06
N THR A 449 -7.20 4.18 -7.04
CA THR A 449 -7.82 3.46 -8.14
C THR A 449 -7.18 3.84 -9.47
N PRO A 450 -6.63 2.87 -10.25
CA PRO A 450 -5.88 3.16 -11.48
C PRO A 450 -6.70 3.83 -12.58
N ASP A 451 -8.01 3.67 -12.54
CA ASP A 451 -8.92 4.15 -13.59
C ASP A 451 -9.49 5.56 -13.37
N TYR A 452 -9.13 6.20 -12.25
CA TYR A 452 -9.78 7.46 -11.84
C TYR A 452 -8.90 8.70 -12.06
N GLN A 453 -8.15 8.71 -13.16
CA GLN A 453 -7.47 9.92 -13.61
C GLN A 453 -8.47 11.01 -14.03
N LEU A 454 -8.19 12.25 -13.63
CA LEU A 454 -8.98 13.46 -13.97
C LEU A 454 -10.45 13.41 -13.53
N ILE A 455 -10.76 12.55 -12.57
CA ILE A 455 -12.10 12.46 -11.96
C ILE A 455 -11.99 12.97 -10.52
N PRO A 456 -12.90 13.84 -10.06
CA PRO A 456 -12.96 14.25 -8.67
C PRO A 456 -13.27 13.06 -7.75
N LEU A 457 -12.40 12.83 -6.77
CA LEU A 457 -12.51 11.74 -5.81
C LEU A 457 -12.75 12.33 -4.42
N GLN A 458 -13.54 11.64 -3.61
CA GLN A 458 -13.71 11.97 -2.20
C GLN A 458 -13.04 10.87 -1.36
N PRO A 459 -12.29 11.22 -0.30
CA PRO A 459 -11.81 10.22 0.64
C PRO A 459 -13.00 9.61 1.38
N ASP A 460 -12.92 8.32 1.69
CA ASP A 460 -13.99 7.62 2.42
C ASP A 460 -14.17 8.19 3.82
N TYR A 461 -13.08 8.62 4.44
CA TYR A 461 -13.02 9.21 5.78
C TYR A 461 -11.71 9.98 6.00
N ASN A 462 -11.68 10.81 7.03
CA ASN A 462 -10.42 11.37 7.52
C ASN A 462 -9.58 10.26 8.19
N HIS A 463 -8.26 10.36 8.05
CA HIS A 463 -7.37 9.32 8.53
C HIS A 463 -6.09 9.89 9.09
N VAL A 464 -5.57 9.29 10.15
CA VAL A 464 -4.36 9.74 10.84
C VAL A 464 -3.44 8.54 11.06
N TRP A 465 -2.14 8.80 10.91
CA TRP A 465 -1.06 7.86 11.20
C TRP A 465 0.04 8.55 12.00
N LEU A 466 1.18 7.93 12.15
CA LEU A 466 2.27 8.46 12.96
C LEU A 466 3.64 8.25 12.31
N GLU A 467 4.60 9.00 12.82
CA GLU A 467 6.03 8.75 12.62
C GLU A 467 6.69 8.49 13.97
N PHE A 468 7.66 7.59 14.00
CA PHE A 468 8.55 7.38 15.13
C PHE A 468 10.00 7.66 14.74
N TYR A 469 10.78 8.12 15.69
CA TYR A 469 12.17 8.52 15.42
C TYR A 469 13.15 7.40 15.66
N LEU A 470 14.03 7.16 14.70
CA LEU A 470 15.18 6.26 14.83
C LEU A 470 16.47 7.06 14.92
N PRO A 471 17.27 6.92 16.00
CA PRO A 471 18.53 7.62 16.18
C PRO A 471 19.49 7.40 15.02
N GLY A 472 20.07 8.48 14.50
CA GLY A 472 21.00 8.45 13.37
C GLY A 472 20.39 8.15 12.01
N ILE A 473 19.05 7.95 11.93
CA ILE A 473 18.34 7.66 10.69
C ILE A 473 17.27 8.72 10.40
N GLY A 474 16.42 9.04 11.40
CA GLY A 474 15.36 10.03 11.22
C GLY A 474 13.96 9.51 11.53
N TRP A 475 12.94 10.23 11.04
CA TRP A 475 11.53 9.92 11.24
C TRP A 475 11.06 8.82 10.29
N MET A 476 10.52 7.73 10.87
CA MET A 476 9.99 6.58 10.14
C MET A 476 8.48 6.54 10.16
N PRO A 477 7.82 6.46 9.00
CA PRO A 477 6.37 6.43 8.94
C PRO A 477 5.82 5.06 9.38
N MET A 478 4.67 5.10 10.06
CA MET A 478 3.91 3.91 10.42
C MET A 478 2.42 4.22 10.41
N GLU A 479 1.66 3.40 9.71
CA GLU A 479 0.20 3.47 9.75
C GLU A 479 -0.36 3.03 11.11
N SER A 480 -1.58 3.51 11.41
CA SER A 480 -2.23 3.23 12.68
C SER A 480 -2.81 1.82 12.77
N ASN A 481 -3.74 1.50 11.87
CA ASN A 481 -4.53 0.27 11.91
C ASN A 481 -4.78 -0.45 10.58
N PRO A 482 -4.39 0.04 9.40
CA PRO A 482 -4.67 -0.66 8.13
C PRO A 482 -4.10 -2.07 8.02
N ASP A 483 -3.05 -2.37 8.76
CA ASP A 483 -2.44 -3.70 8.82
C ASP A 483 -3.06 -4.60 9.91
N ASP A 484 -4.06 -4.11 10.64
CA ASP A 484 -4.83 -4.86 11.64
C ASP A 484 -5.99 -5.64 10.97
N ILE A 485 -5.64 -6.58 10.11
CA ILE A 485 -6.60 -7.36 9.30
C ILE A 485 -6.79 -8.81 9.76
N LEU A 486 -5.96 -9.27 10.69
CA LEU A 486 -5.96 -10.64 11.20
C LEU A 486 -6.06 -10.63 12.72
N GLU A 487 -6.95 -11.45 13.27
CA GLU A 487 -6.94 -11.73 14.70
C GLU A 487 -5.67 -12.53 15.07
N GLN A 488 -4.88 -12.01 16.02
CA GLN A 488 -3.68 -12.65 16.57
C GLN A 488 -2.53 -12.91 15.58
N GLY A 489 -2.37 -12.06 14.53
CA GLY A 489 -1.22 -12.07 13.65
C GLY A 489 -0.70 -13.40 13.09
N PRO A 490 0.25 -13.39 12.17
CA PRO A 490 1.16 -12.30 11.83
C PRO A 490 0.48 -11.18 11.03
N TYR A 491 0.72 -9.95 11.43
CA TYR A 491 0.19 -8.78 10.76
C TYR A 491 1.07 -8.38 9.58
N PRO A 492 0.50 -7.93 8.46
CA PRO A 492 1.26 -7.33 7.38
C PRO A 492 2.16 -6.20 7.88
N SER A 493 3.34 -6.07 7.31
CA SER A 493 4.29 -5.02 7.67
C SER A 493 4.42 -3.93 6.60
N ARG A 494 3.51 -3.94 5.60
CA ARG A 494 3.54 -3.03 4.46
C ARG A 494 3.70 -1.57 4.87
N PHE A 495 2.97 -1.12 5.87
CA PHE A 495 2.96 0.24 6.37
C PHE A 495 3.73 0.42 7.69
N PHE A 496 4.56 -0.52 8.06
CA PHE A 496 5.61 -0.34 9.05
C PHE A 496 6.87 0.13 8.34
N MET A 497 7.28 1.36 8.56
CA MET A 497 8.34 2.06 7.82
C MET A 497 8.03 2.18 6.31
N GLY A 498 6.78 2.44 5.96
CA GLY A 498 6.36 2.60 4.58
C GLY A 498 5.03 3.31 4.44
N LEU A 499 4.86 4.06 3.36
CA LEU A 499 3.61 4.71 2.96
C LEU A 499 3.47 4.66 1.45
N CYS A 500 2.26 4.38 0.97
CA CYS A 500 1.95 4.49 -0.44
C CYS A 500 1.69 5.93 -0.88
N TRP A 501 1.80 6.20 -2.18
CA TRP A 501 1.60 7.51 -2.79
C TRP A 501 0.28 8.19 -2.40
N TYR A 502 -0.74 7.43 -2.09
CA TYR A 502 -2.06 7.96 -1.74
C TYR A 502 -2.17 8.49 -0.29
N HIS A 503 -1.16 8.35 0.55
CA HIS A 503 -1.07 8.99 1.86
C HIS A 503 -0.50 10.39 1.72
N ILE A 504 -1.28 11.41 2.00
CA ILE A 504 -0.84 12.80 1.88
C ILE A 504 -0.35 13.30 3.24
N GLU A 505 0.91 13.72 3.30
CA GLU A 505 1.56 14.13 4.54
C GLU A 505 1.30 15.62 4.80
N ILE A 506 0.52 15.88 5.85
CA ILE A 506 0.08 17.21 6.27
C ILE A 506 0.19 17.31 7.79
N GLY A 507 0.76 18.40 8.29
CA GLY A 507 0.72 18.71 9.72
C GLY A 507 1.45 17.72 10.62
N LYS A 508 2.72 17.43 10.33
CA LYS A 508 3.54 16.53 11.15
C LYS A 508 3.78 17.11 12.54
N GLY A 509 3.26 16.44 13.56
CA GLY A 509 3.42 16.85 14.96
C GLY A 509 2.69 18.13 15.36
N ILE A 510 1.80 18.64 14.50
CA ILE A 510 0.92 19.77 14.83
C ILE A 510 -0.55 19.39 14.61
N PRO A 511 -1.50 20.07 15.26
CA PRO A 511 -2.91 19.91 14.95
C PRO A 511 -3.18 20.26 13.48
N PHE A 512 -3.94 19.42 12.78
CA PHE A 512 -4.35 19.70 11.41
C PHE A 512 -5.17 20.98 11.31
N GLU A 513 -6.02 21.21 12.30
CA GLU A 513 -6.90 22.35 12.37
C GLU A 513 -6.98 22.89 13.80
N ARG A 514 -6.99 24.20 13.93
CA ARG A 514 -7.03 24.88 15.22
C ARG A 514 -7.75 26.22 15.10
N VAL A 515 -8.68 26.44 15.99
CA VAL A 515 -9.46 27.71 16.05
C VAL A 515 -9.27 28.37 17.41
N LYS A 516 -8.99 29.67 17.37
CA LYS A 516 -8.95 30.56 18.55
C LYS A 516 -9.94 31.69 18.36
N THR A 517 -10.49 32.15 19.45
CA THR A 517 -11.27 33.40 19.53
C THR A 517 -10.76 34.20 20.70
N ASN A 518 -10.41 35.48 20.46
CA ASN A 518 -9.78 36.35 21.49
C ASN A 518 -8.59 35.66 22.19
N ASP A 519 -7.72 35.01 21.43
CA ASP A 519 -6.54 34.21 21.86
C ASP A 519 -6.84 32.95 22.69
N MET A 520 -8.09 32.62 22.98
CA MET A 520 -8.49 31.38 23.65
C MET A 520 -8.85 30.29 22.65
N LEU A 521 -8.48 29.05 22.96
CA LEU A 521 -8.91 27.87 22.18
C LEU A 521 -10.42 27.63 22.38
N LEU A 522 -11.09 27.05 21.38
CA LEU A 522 -12.51 26.69 21.48
C LEU A 522 -12.81 25.84 22.72
N LYS A 523 -11.94 24.87 23.03
CA LYS A 523 -12.08 23.99 24.22
C LYS A 523 -11.96 24.73 25.57
N GLU A 524 -11.43 25.94 25.59
CA GLU A 524 -11.27 26.79 26.80
C GLU A 524 -12.46 27.73 27.02
N LEU A 525 -13.36 27.77 26.04
CA LEU A 525 -14.57 28.57 26.15
C LEU A 525 -15.56 27.94 27.14
N PRO A 526 -16.38 28.76 27.83
CA PRO A 526 -17.42 28.23 28.69
C PRO A 526 -18.56 27.52 27.95
N MET A 527 -18.53 27.53 26.62
CA MET A 527 -19.49 26.87 25.74
C MET A 527 -18.83 25.61 25.16
N ASP A 528 -19.55 24.49 25.18
CA ASP A 528 -19.08 23.23 24.56
C ASP A 528 -19.25 23.30 23.02
N ILE A 529 -18.30 23.96 22.36
CA ILE A 529 -18.31 24.16 20.91
C ILE A 529 -17.08 23.46 20.32
N SER A 530 -17.31 22.61 19.31
CA SER A 530 -16.27 21.98 18.49
C SER A 530 -16.13 22.68 17.12
N ILE A 531 -15.06 22.39 16.39
CA ILE A 531 -14.89 22.86 15.02
C ILE A 531 -16.02 22.32 14.12
N GLY A 532 -16.44 21.07 14.33
CA GLY A 532 -17.54 20.47 13.58
C GLY A 532 -18.91 21.13 13.80
N ASP A 533 -19.07 21.88 14.89
CA ASP A 533 -20.28 22.71 15.11
C ASP A 533 -20.20 24.03 14.32
N LEU A 534 -18.99 24.50 13.99
CA LEU A 534 -18.76 25.76 13.29
C LEU A 534 -18.80 25.62 11.77
N ALA A 535 -18.31 24.51 11.23
CA ALA A 535 -18.16 24.33 9.80
C ALA A 535 -18.28 22.87 9.35
N LEU A 536 -18.64 22.70 8.08
CA LEU A 536 -18.56 21.43 7.37
C LEU A 536 -17.33 21.42 6.47
N ASN A 537 -16.49 20.40 6.60
CA ASN A 537 -15.34 20.27 5.74
C ASN A 537 -15.66 19.49 4.44
N HIS A 538 -15.10 19.96 3.34
CA HIS A 538 -15.17 19.33 2.02
C HIS A 538 -13.76 19.01 1.55
N VAL A 539 -13.50 17.74 1.31
CA VAL A 539 -12.20 17.27 0.82
C VAL A 539 -12.37 16.60 -0.54
N ARG A 540 -11.54 16.98 -1.50
CA ARG A 540 -11.52 16.37 -2.82
C ARG A 540 -10.11 16.12 -3.28
N PHE A 541 -9.94 15.03 -3.99
CA PHE A 541 -8.73 14.68 -4.72
C PHE A 541 -8.99 14.61 -6.21
N MET A 542 -7.95 14.80 -6.99
CA MET A 542 -7.91 14.49 -8.42
C MET A 542 -6.53 13.94 -8.75
N ILE A 543 -6.48 12.75 -9.31
CA ILE A 543 -5.24 12.18 -9.85
C ILE A 543 -5.02 12.83 -11.21
N LEU A 544 -3.99 13.67 -11.33
CA LEU A 544 -3.72 14.42 -12.54
C LEU A 544 -2.92 13.58 -13.54
N ASP A 545 -1.88 12.92 -13.06
CA ASP A 545 -0.95 12.18 -13.91
C ASP A 545 -0.14 11.16 -13.10
N GLU A 546 0.29 10.10 -13.77
CA GLU A 546 1.32 9.21 -13.25
C GLU A 546 2.69 9.82 -13.59
N LEU A 547 3.58 9.84 -12.62
CA LEU A 547 4.90 10.45 -12.80
C LEU A 547 5.79 9.54 -13.64
N ALA A 548 6.59 10.15 -14.50
CA ALA A 548 7.64 9.44 -15.23
C ALA A 548 8.57 8.70 -14.25
N PRO A 549 9.28 7.64 -14.72
CA PRO A 549 10.26 6.95 -13.91
C PRO A 549 11.20 7.91 -13.20
N ILE A 550 11.45 7.65 -11.92
CA ILE A 550 12.27 8.50 -11.06
C ILE A 550 13.70 8.50 -11.62
N GLN A 551 14.10 9.59 -12.26
CA GLN A 551 15.48 9.77 -12.78
C GLN A 551 16.37 10.48 -11.76
N ASN A 552 15.78 11.39 -10.97
CA ASN A 552 16.44 12.10 -9.88
C ASN A 552 15.44 12.16 -8.72
N PRO A 553 15.61 11.36 -7.66
CA PRO A 553 14.77 11.48 -6.49
C PRO A 553 14.90 12.90 -5.92
N PRO A 554 13.83 13.44 -5.32
CA PRO A 554 13.95 14.69 -4.60
C PRO A 554 15.03 14.52 -3.54
N VAL A 555 16.11 15.31 -3.66
CA VAL A 555 17.10 15.44 -2.60
C VAL A 555 16.47 16.36 -1.57
N PHE A 556 15.75 15.77 -0.64
CA PHE A 556 15.24 16.50 0.51
C PHE A 556 16.22 16.25 1.66
N GLU A 557 17.05 17.22 1.92
CA GLU A 557 17.73 17.35 3.19
C GLU A 557 16.69 17.95 4.16
N GLU A 558 16.05 17.12 5.01
CA GLU A 558 15.50 17.69 6.24
C GLU A 558 16.67 18.38 6.92
N LYS A 559 16.70 19.71 6.84
CA LYS A 559 17.66 20.50 7.60
C LYS A 559 17.31 20.32 9.08
N PHE A 560 17.80 19.24 9.67
CA PHE A 560 18.09 19.29 11.08
C PHE A 560 19.11 20.42 11.21
N ASN A 561 18.74 21.48 11.91
CA ASN A 561 19.70 22.46 12.38
C ASN A 561 20.61 21.74 13.40
N TYR A 562 21.52 20.94 12.86
CA TYR A 562 22.68 20.50 13.60
C TYR A 562 23.56 21.74 13.70
N CYS A 563 23.52 22.43 14.82
CA CYS A 563 24.56 23.38 15.20
C CYS A 563 25.71 22.50 15.70
N PRO A 564 26.83 22.35 14.98
CA PRO A 564 28.02 21.77 15.54
C PRO A 564 28.70 22.85 16.37
N ASP A 565 28.74 22.70 17.69
CA ASP A 565 29.77 23.23 18.55
C ASP A 565 30.16 22.20 19.63
#